data_15143d257bb40db15d0f079efcc8a029
#
_entry.id   15143d257bb40db15d0f079efcc8a029
#
_cell.length_a   1.000
_cell.length_b   1.000
_cell.length_c   1.000
_cell.angle_alpha   90.00
_cell.angle_beta   90.00
_cell.angle_gamma   90.00
#
_symmetry.space_group_name_H-M   'P 1'
#
loop_
_entity.id
_entity.type
_entity.pdbx_description
1 polymer ?
#
loop_
_entity_poly.entity_id
_entity_poly.type
_entity_poly.pdbx_seq_one_letter_code
_entity_poly.pdbx_strand_id
1 'polypeptide(L)'
;MSRRRMIYEGKAKILYEGPEPGTLIQYFKDDATAFNAQKKGTISGKGVLNNRISEHLYTLLGTIGIPNHFIRRLNMREQLIRQVEIVPIEVVVRNVAAGTLSTRLGIEEGTQLPRTIIEYYYKDDALGDPMIADEHIAAFGWATREEMDDIADMAIRVNDFLCGLFAGIGIRLVDFKLEFGRLWENDFARIILADEISPDGCRLWDMTSGEKLDKDRFRRDLGGEAEAYQEVARRLGLLPEGETNSVLDLAEHRQKRGK
;
A
#
# COMPACT_ATOMS: atom_id res chain seq x y z
N MET A 1 -20.52 -22.88 7.85
CA MET A 1 -20.13 -21.70 7.04
C MET A 1 -19.50 -22.22 5.75
N SER A 2 -20.03 -21.88 4.59
CA SER A 2 -19.41 -22.28 3.32
C SER A 2 -18.03 -21.64 3.22
N ARG A 3 -17.05 -22.42 2.77
CA ARG A 3 -15.66 -21.94 2.59
C ARG A 3 -15.68 -20.92 1.44
N ARG A 4 -15.29 -19.67 1.72
CA ARG A 4 -15.18 -18.63 0.69
C ARG A 4 -14.23 -19.10 -0.42
N ARG A 5 -14.59 -18.85 -1.67
CA ARG A 5 -13.72 -19.17 -2.82
C ARG A 5 -12.55 -18.18 -2.82
N MET A 6 -11.32 -18.71 -2.74
CA MET A 6 -10.11 -17.94 -2.92
C MET A 6 -9.94 -17.66 -4.42
N ILE A 7 -9.74 -16.40 -4.78
CA ILE A 7 -9.51 -15.94 -6.16
C ILE A 7 -8.01 -15.80 -6.43
N TYR A 8 -7.28 -15.23 -5.47
CA TYR A 8 -5.86 -14.94 -5.63
C TYR A 8 -5.18 -14.90 -4.26
N GLU A 9 -3.93 -15.36 -4.21
CA GLU A 9 -3.04 -15.20 -3.05
C GLU A 9 -1.74 -14.54 -3.49
N GLY A 10 -1.46 -13.35 -2.94
CA GLY A 10 -0.22 -12.61 -3.12
C GLY A 10 0.70 -12.70 -1.91
N LYS A 11 1.77 -11.92 -1.94
CA LYS A 11 2.82 -11.87 -0.91
C LYS A 11 2.26 -11.44 0.47
N ALA A 12 1.41 -10.43 0.51
CA ALA A 12 0.89 -9.82 1.73
C ALA A 12 -0.63 -9.92 1.89
N LYS A 13 -1.35 -10.37 0.88
CA LYS A 13 -2.83 -10.38 0.82
C LYS A 13 -3.38 -11.63 0.19
N ILE A 14 -4.65 -11.92 0.53
CA ILE A 14 -5.45 -12.94 -0.14
C ILE A 14 -6.77 -12.28 -0.58
N LEU A 15 -7.20 -12.56 -1.79
CA LEU A 15 -8.48 -12.11 -2.32
C LEU A 15 -9.46 -13.30 -2.35
N TYR A 16 -10.61 -13.10 -1.76
CA TYR A 16 -11.73 -14.03 -1.81
C TYR A 16 -12.91 -13.41 -2.56
N GLU A 17 -13.76 -14.26 -3.11
CA GLU A 17 -15.04 -13.85 -3.68
C GLU A 17 -15.87 -13.09 -2.63
N GLY A 18 -16.42 -11.94 -3.02
CA GLY A 18 -17.25 -11.11 -2.16
C GLY A 18 -18.70 -11.64 -2.07
N PRO A 19 -19.50 -11.08 -1.17
CA PRO A 19 -20.89 -11.49 -0.98
C PRO A 19 -21.79 -11.04 -2.12
N GLU A 20 -21.40 -10.03 -2.88
CA GLU A 20 -22.16 -9.43 -3.98
C GLU A 20 -21.34 -9.48 -5.27
N PRO A 21 -21.98 -9.64 -6.45
CA PRO A 21 -21.29 -9.57 -7.73
C PRO A 21 -20.49 -8.26 -7.85
N GLY A 22 -19.27 -8.35 -8.40
CA GLY A 22 -18.38 -7.19 -8.54
C GLY A 22 -17.70 -6.75 -7.24
N THR A 23 -17.75 -7.59 -6.19
CA THR A 23 -17.03 -7.34 -4.93
C THR A 23 -16.06 -8.46 -4.60
N LEU A 24 -14.99 -8.11 -3.88
CA LEU A 24 -14.02 -9.05 -3.32
C LEU A 24 -13.83 -8.77 -1.83
N ILE A 25 -13.35 -9.78 -1.11
CA ILE A 25 -12.87 -9.64 0.26
C ILE A 25 -11.35 -9.73 0.22
N GLN A 26 -10.69 -8.65 0.63
CA GLN A 26 -9.25 -8.56 0.76
C GLN A 26 -8.84 -8.87 2.20
N TYR A 27 -8.07 -9.95 2.38
CA TYR A 27 -7.48 -10.34 3.66
C TYR A 27 -6.02 -9.93 3.73
N PHE A 28 -5.63 -9.28 4.81
CA PHE A 28 -4.28 -8.81 5.09
C PHE A 28 -3.50 -9.82 5.93
N LYS A 29 -2.37 -10.30 5.39
CA LYS A 29 -1.47 -11.27 6.01
C LYS A 29 -0.43 -10.57 6.90
N ASP A 30 0.13 -11.30 7.85
CA ASP A 30 1.31 -10.87 8.61
C ASP A 30 2.63 -11.16 7.87
N ASP A 31 2.55 -11.88 6.75
CA ASP A 31 3.72 -12.20 5.93
C ASP A 31 4.39 -10.92 5.42
N ALA A 32 5.71 -10.85 5.56
CA ALA A 32 6.55 -9.80 5.03
C ALA A 32 7.56 -10.41 4.06
N THR A 33 7.71 -9.79 2.89
CA THR A 33 8.69 -10.19 1.89
C THR A 33 9.48 -8.97 1.44
N ALA A 34 10.76 -9.16 1.12
CA ALA A 34 11.61 -8.15 0.53
C ALA A 34 12.49 -8.76 -0.57
N PHE A 35 13.02 -7.91 -1.47
CA PHE A 35 13.94 -8.30 -2.55
C PHE A 35 13.36 -9.44 -3.39
N ASN A 36 12.17 -9.24 -3.98
CA ASN A 36 11.45 -10.23 -4.79
C ASN A 36 11.31 -11.60 -4.09
N ALA A 37 10.85 -11.55 -2.84
CA ALA A 37 10.65 -12.72 -1.97
C ALA A 37 11.93 -13.51 -1.62
N GLN A 38 13.12 -12.98 -1.86
CA GLN A 38 14.38 -13.57 -1.38
C GLN A 38 14.46 -13.51 0.15
N LYS A 39 13.93 -12.46 0.77
CA LYS A 39 13.77 -12.35 2.22
C LYS A 39 12.31 -12.54 2.58
N LYS A 40 12.03 -13.48 3.48
CA LYS A 40 10.69 -13.80 3.99
C LYS A 40 10.68 -13.78 5.51
N GLY A 41 9.58 -13.33 6.09
CA GLY A 41 9.38 -13.32 7.53
C GLY A 41 7.92 -13.02 7.86
N THR A 42 7.65 -12.90 9.14
CA THR A 42 6.33 -12.55 9.66
C THR A 42 6.48 -11.41 10.65
N ILE A 43 5.70 -10.36 10.48
CA ILE A 43 5.60 -9.24 11.43
C ILE A 43 4.25 -9.36 12.12
N SER A 44 4.28 -9.75 13.40
CA SER A 44 3.05 -10.00 14.17
C SER A 44 2.15 -8.75 14.20
N GLY A 45 0.87 -8.93 13.89
CA GLY A 45 -0.12 -7.85 13.88
C GLY A 45 -0.07 -6.92 12.67
N LYS A 46 0.92 -7.07 11.77
CA LYS A 46 1.06 -6.22 10.58
C LYS A 46 -0.22 -6.14 9.75
N GLY A 47 -0.84 -7.28 9.47
CA GLY A 47 -2.08 -7.34 8.67
C GLY A 47 -3.24 -6.59 9.31
N VAL A 48 -3.34 -6.59 10.64
CA VAL A 48 -4.35 -5.81 11.36
C VAL A 48 -4.10 -4.31 11.23
N LEU A 49 -2.85 -3.89 11.37
CA LEU A 49 -2.46 -2.47 11.28
C LEU A 49 -2.63 -1.97 9.84
N ASN A 50 -2.14 -2.71 8.85
CA ASN A 50 -2.28 -2.35 7.44
C ASN A 50 -3.74 -2.25 7.01
N ASN A 51 -4.60 -3.18 7.47
CA ASN A 51 -6.04 -3.11 7.22
C ASN A 51 -6.66 -1.80 7.75
N ARG A 52 -6.32 -1.40 8.99
CA ARG A 52 -6.85 -0.17 9.61
C ARG A 52 -6.29 1.09 8.97
N ILE A 53 -4.99 1.13 8.70
CA ILE A 53 -4.33 2.28 8.07
C ILE A 53 -4.87 2.46 6.65
N SER A 54 -4.96 1.39 5.87
CA SER A 54 -5.49 1.43 4.50
C SER A 54 -6.96 1.89 4.47
N GLU A 55 -7.83 1.34 5.35
CA GLU A 55 -9.21 1.84 5.52
C GLU A 55 -9.25 3.35 5.76
N HIS A 56 -8.46 3.84 6.72
CA HIS A 56 -8.44 5.24 7.09
C HIS A 56 -8.02 6.14 5.92
N LEU A 57 -6.91 5.79 5.27
CA LEU A 57 -6.37 6.57 4.15
C LEU A 57 -7.31 6.55 2.94
N TYR A 58 -7.89 5.40 2.56
CA TYR A 58 -8.86 5.32 1.47
C TYR A 58 -10.15 6.10 1.76
N THR A 59 -10.62 6.07 3.01
CA THR A 59 -11.79 6.86 3.43
C THR A 59 -11.52 8.36 3.27
N LEU A 60 -10.37 8.85 3.75
CA LEU A 60 -10.00 10.26 3.61
C LEU A 60 -9.79 10.66 2.15
N LEU A 61 -9.10 9.84 1.35
CA LEU A 61 -8.92 10.07 -0.09
C LEU A 61 -10.28 10.13 -0.82
N GLY A 62 -11.24 9.31 -0.42
CA GLY A 62 -12.61 9.36 -0.93
C GLY A 62 -13.28 10.71 -0.65
N THR A 63 -13.06 11.33 0.51
CA THR A 63 -13.65 12.64 0.85
C THR A 63 -13.13 13.79 -0.02
N ILE A 64 -11.92 13.67 -0.56
CA ILE A 64 -11.33 14.65 -1.49
C ILE A 64 -11.56 14.28 -2.96
N GLY A 65 -12.43 13.29 -3.24
CA GLY A 65 -12.84 12.90 -4.58
C GLY A 65 -11.84 12.02 -5.32
N ILE A 66 -10.96 11.29 -4.63
CA ILE A 66 -10.15 10.22 -5.23
C ILE A 66 -10.98 8.94 -5.27
N PRO A 67 -11.40 8.47 -6.47
CA PRO A 67 -12.15 7.23 -6.58
C PRO A 67 -11.24 6.06 -6.22
N ASN A 68 -11.77 5.14 -5.40
CA ASN A 68 -11.01 3.98 -4.94
C ASN A 68 -11.88 2.74 -4.77
N HIS A 69 -11.26 1.59 -4.66
CA HIS A 69 -11.92 0.30 -4.58
C HIS A 69 -12.49 -0.03 -3.19
N PHE A 70 -12.09 0.68 -2.14
CA PHE A 70 -12.52 0.41 -0.78
C PHE A 70 -14.03 0.65 -0.61
N ILE A 71 -14.72 -0.29 0.03
CA ILE A 71 -16.14 -0.17 0.38
C ILE A 71 -16.28 -0.02 1.89
N ARG A 72 -15.81 -0.99 2.65
CA ARG A 72 -15.83 -0.98 4.13
C ARG A 72 -14.94 -2.06 4.73
N ARG A 73 -14.51 -1.86 5.96
CA ARG A 73 -13.85 -2.91 6.75
C ARG A 73 -14.87 -3.92 7.26
N LEU A 74 -14.55 -5.20 7.17
CA LEU A 74 -15.39 -6.31 7.66
C LEU A 74 -15.00 -6.74 9.06
N ASN A 75 -13.69 -6.84 9.33
CA ASN A 75 -13.13 -7.22 10.61
C ASN A 75 -11.68 -6.72 10.73
N MET A 76 -10.94 -7.24 11.71
CA MET A 76 -9.56 -6.80 11.99
C MET A 76 -8.60 -7.00 10.81
N ARG A 77 -8.86 -7.96 9.90
CA ARG A 77 -7.96 -8.33 8.80
C ARG A 77 -8.59 -8.29 7.42
N GLU A 78 -9.87 -7.98 7.32
CA GLU A 78 -10.60 -8.07 6.06
C GLU A 78 -11.30 -6.76 5.71
N GLN A 79 -11.24 -6.42 4.43
CA GLN A 79 -12.00 -5.34 3.80
C GLN A 79 -12.87 -5.90 2.68
N LEU A 80 -14.05 -5.31 2.51
CA LEU A 80 -14.85 -5.45 1.30
C LEU A 80 -14.40 -4.37 0.32
N ILE A 81 -14.07 -4.79 -0.88
CA ILE A 81 -13.58 -3.92 -1.95
C ILE A 81 -14.35 -4.17 -3.25
N ARG A 82 -14.35 -3.19 -4.15
CA ARG A 82 -14.82 -3.39 -5.53
C ARG A 82 -13.83 -4.28 -6.27
N GLN A 83 -14.36 -5.18 -7.07
CA GLN A 83 -13.56 -5.92 -8.03
C GLN A 83 -13.18 -4.99 -9.18
N VAL A 84 -11.90 -4.91 -9.48
CA VAL A 84 -11.37 -4.13 -10.59
C VAL A 84 -10.44 -4.99 -11.44
N GLU A 85 -10.30 -4.65 -12.70
CA GLU A 85 -9.26 -5.17 -13.57
C GLU A 85 -7.99 -4.36 -13.31
N ILE A 86 -7.00 -4.97 -12.66
CA ILE A 86 -5.75 -4.27 -12.31
C ILE A 86 -5.00 -3.87 -13.58
N VAL A 87 -4.64 -2.60 -13.68
CA VAL A 87 -3.67 -2.12 -14.67
C VAL A 87 -2.31 -2.70 -14.28
N PRO A 88 -1.61 -3.41 -15.18
CA PRO A 88 -0.38 -4.15 -14.81
C PRO A 88 0.84 -3.23 -14.63
N ILE A 89 0.63 -2.12 -13.93
CA ILE A 89 1.63 -1.06 -13.70
C ILE A 89 1.62 -0.69 -12.23
N GLU A 90 2.78 -0.75 -11.59
CA GLU A 90 3.00 -0.13 -10.30
C GLU A 90 3.44 1.33 -10.52
N VAL A 91 2.83 2.24 -9.80
CA VAL A 91 3.11 3.68 -9.85
C VAL A 91 3.83 4.09 -8.57
N VAL A 92 5.08 4.51 -8.68
CA VAL A 92 5.88 4.94 -7.53
C VAL A 92 6.05 6.45 -7.55
N VAL A 93 5.54 7.10 -6.51
CA VAL A 93 5.66 8.56 -6.33
C VAL A 93 6.77 8.86 -5.34
N ARG A 94 7.70 9.72 -5.71
CA ARG A 94 8.90 10.02 -4.92
C ARG A 94 9.06 11.49 -4.62
N ASN A 95 9.25 11.80 -3.35
CA ASN A 95 9.49 13.15 -2.83
C ASN A 95 10.94 13.32 -2.36
N VAL A 96 11.56 12.24 -1.90
CA VAL A 96 12.91 12.20 -1.35
C VAL A 96 13.66 11.04 -1.98
N ALA A 97 14.95 11.19 -2.25
CA ALA A 97 15.77 10.12 -2.77
C ALA A 97 15.92 8.99 -1.72
N ALA A 98 15.48 7.79 -2.08
CA ALA A 98 15.62 6.60 -1.25
C ALA A 98 15.56 5.32 -2.11
N GLY A 99 16.03 4.22 -1.54
CA GLY A 99 15.96 2.89 -2.16
C GLY A 99 16.57 2.84 -3.55
N THR A 100 15.82 2.26 -4.51
CA THR A 100 16.32 2.04 -5.88
C THR A 100 16.62 3.34 -6.64
N LEU A 101 15.95 4.45 -6.36
CA LEU A 101 16.25 5.73 -6.97
C LEU A 101 17.66 6.20 -6.60
N SER A 102 17.99 6.18 -5.30
CA SER A 102 19.33 6.55 -4.81
C SER A 102 20.42 5.70 -5.44
N THR A 103 20.23 4.38 -5.46
CA THR A 103 21.22 3.46 -6.03
C THR A 103 21.38 3.66 -7.55
N ARG A 104 20.26 3.80 -8.27
CA ARG A 104 20.25 3.89 -9.73
C ARG A 104 20.85 5.20 -10.26
N LEU A 105 20.60 6.30 -9.56
CA LEU A 105 21.04 7.63 -9.99
C LEU A 105 22.28 8.15 -9.21
N GLY A 106 22.78 7.40 -8.24
CA GLY A 106 23.90 7.83 -7.41
C GLY A 106 23.60 9.04 -6.52
N ILE A 107 22.32 9.25 -6.16
CA ILE A 107 21.88 10.36 -5.32
C ILE A 107 21.90 9.89 -3.86
N GLU A 108 22.43 10.71 -2.97
CA GLU A 108 22.48 10.41 -1.53
C GLU A 108 21.07 10.21 -0.95
N GLU A 109 20.89 9.12 -0.19
CA GLU A 109 19.60 8.85 0.48
C GLU A 109 19.24 9.98 1.44
N GLY A 110 17.99 10.44 1.38
CA GLY A 110 17.50 11.57 2.18
C GLY A 110 17.56 12.92 1.45
N THR A 111 18.19 12.99 0.27
CA THR A 111 18.18 14.20 -0.54
C THR A 111 16.76 14.55 -0.96
N GLN A 112 16.32 15.77 -0.65
CA GLN A 112 15.04 16.29 -1.14
C GLN A 112 15.08 16.41 -2.66
N LEU A 113 14.14 15.81 -3.34
CA LEU A 113 14.04 15.96 -4.79
C LEU A 113 13.55 17.38 -5.15
N PRO A 114 14.05 17.96 -6.25
CA PRO A 114 13.65 19.31 -6.66
C PRO A 114 12.16 19.43 -7.04
N ARG A 115 11.54 18.29 -7.37
CA ARG A 115 10.09 18.12 -7.56
C ARG A 115 9.72 16.67 -7.32
N THR A 116 8.43 16.38 -7.10
CA THR A 116 7.90 15.04 -7.08
C THR A 116 8.16 14.33 -8.40
N ILE A 117 8.58 13.07 -8.35
CA ILE A 117 8.83 12.21 -9.50
C ILE A 117 7.80 11.08 -9.48
N ILE A 118 7.24 10.74 -10.63
CA ILE A 118 6.44 9.53 -10.85
C ILE A 118 7.30 8.57 -11.67
N GLU A 119 7.37 7.33 -11.24
CA GLU A 119 8.02 6.21 -11.95
C GLU A 119 7.01 5.10 -12.18
N TYR A 120 7.14 4.41 -13.30
CA TYR A 120 6.29 3.29 -13.67
C TYR A 120 7.10 1.99 -13.70
N TYR A 121 6.51 0.92 -13.17
CA TYR A 121 7.11 -0.41 -13.15
C TYR A 121 6.09 -1.42 -13.69
N TYR A 122 6.54 -2.32 -14.55
CA TYR A 122 5.70 -3.41 -15.02
C TYR A 122 5.51 -4.42 -13.90
N LYS A 123 4.24 -4.71 -13.58
CA LYS A 123 3.86 -5.59 -12.47
C LYS A 123 4.02 -7.05 -12.88
N ASP A 124 5.23 -7.56 -12.77
CA ASP A 124 5.57 -8.95 -13.02
C ASP A 124 6.68 -9.42 -12.07
N ASP A 125 6.27 -10.15 -11.05
CA ASP A 125 7.17 -10.68 -10.01
C ASP A 125 8.31 -11.56 -10.60
N ALA A 126 8.05 -12.29 -11.69
CA ALA A 126 9.04 -13.14 -12.31
C ALA A 126 10.15 -12.34 -13.01
N LEU A 127 9.81 -11.15 -13.50
CA LEU A 127 10.76 -10.21 -14.09
C LEU A 127 11.39 -9.24 -13.07
N GLY A 128 10.90 -9.26 -11.82
CA GLY A 128 11.40 -8.38 -10.76
C GLY A 128 10.84 -6.96 -10.84
N ASP A 129 9.64 -6.80 -11.36
CA ASP A 129 8.94 -5.53 -11.51
C ASP A 129 9.83 -4.45 -12.16
N PRO A 130 10.24 -4.63 -13.45
CA PRO A 130 11.18 -3.74 -14.11
C PRO A 130 10.59 -2.35 -14.32
N MET A 131 11.42 -1.33 -14.18
CA MET A 131 11.06 0.04 -14.54
C MET A 131 10.81 0.15 -16.04
N ILE A 132 9.75 0.85 -16.43
CA ILE A 132 9.31 1.01 -17.83
C ILE A 132 9.06 2.47 -18.16
N ALA A 133 9.09 2.79 -19.45
CA ALA A 133 8.73 4.11 -19.98
C ALA A 133 7.28 4.10 -20.50
N ASP A 134 6.71 5.29 -20.66
CA ASP A 134 5.36 5.49 -21.20
C ASP A 134 5.20 4.83 -22.58
N GLU A 135 6.27 4.84 -23.39
CA GLU A 135 6.29 4.21 -24.71
C GLU A 135 6.09 2.69 -24.63
N HIS A 136 6.64 2.03 -23.59
CA HIS A 136 6.42 0.60 -23.37
C HIS A 136 4.95 0.35 -23.04
N ILE A 137 4.36 1.17 -22.17
CA ILE A 137 2.95 1.04 -21.75
C ILE A 137 2.02 1.12 -22.96
N ALA A 138 2.22 2.14 -23.79
CA ALA A 138 1.44 2.35 -25.00
C ALA A 138 1.67 1.26 -26.06
N ALA A 139 2.93 0.87 -26.30
CA ALA A 139 3.28 -0.09 -27.32
C ALA A 139 2.73 -1.50 -27.02
N PHE A 140 2.71 -1.91 -25.77
CA PHE A 140 2.18 -3.20 -25.35
C PHE A 140 0.69 -3.18 -24.98
N GLY A 141 0.04 -2.00 -25.04
CA GLY A 141 -1.38 -1.86 -24.75
C GLY A 141 -1.76 -2.17 -23.31
N TRP A 142 -0.85 -1.96 -22.36
CA TRP A 142 -1.13 -2.18 -20.93
C TRP A 142 -2.09 -1.13 -20.36
N ALA A 143 -1.97 0.11 -20.84
CA ALA A 143 -2.92 1.19 -20.61
C ALA A 143 -2.94 2.15 -21.80
N THR A 144 -4.05 2.86 -21.98
CA THR A 144 -4.15 3.96 -22.96
C THR A 144 -3.45 5.20 -22.43
N ARG A 145 -3.20 6.18 -23.31
CA ARG A 145 -2.60 7.44 -22.90
C ARG A 145 -3.51 8.22 -21.95
N GLU A 146 -4.81 8.21 -22.21
CA GLU A 146 -5.81 8.84 -21.36
C GLU A 146 -5.87 8.21 -19.96
N GLU A 147 -5.79 6.87 -19.90
CA GLU A 147 -5.70 6.16 -18.60
C GLU A 147 -4.41 6.53 -17.84
N MET A 148 -3.29 6.70 -18.53
CA MET A 148 -2.03 7.10 -17.90
C MET A 148 -2.05 8.55 -17.41
N ASP A 149 -2.72 9.45 -18.14
CA ASP A 149 -2.95 10.82 -17.71
C ASP A 149 -3.81 10.86 -16.43
N ASP A 150 -4.90 10.10 -16.40
CA ASP A 150 -5.76 9.96 -15.21
C ASP A 150 -4.99 9.38 -14.02
N ILE A 151 -4.16 8.35 -14.24
CA ILE A 151 -3.31 7.73 -13.22
C ILE A 151 -2.31 8.74 -12.64
N ALA A 152 -1.63 9.49 -13.52
CA ALA A 152 -0.64 10.50 -13.11
C ALA A 152 -1.29 11.62 -12.29
N ASP A 153 -2.42 12.15 -12.75
CA ASP A 153 -3.17 13.19 -12.05
C ASP A 153 -3.64 12.71 -10.66
N MET A 154 -4.20 11.50 -10.58
CA MET A 154 -4.59 10.93 -9.29
C MET A 154 -3.39 10.69 -8.38
N ALA A 155 -2.27 10.19 -8.92
CA ALA A 155 -1.06 9.93 -8.14
C ALA A 155 -0.50 11.21 -7.50
N ILE A 156 -0.48 12.33 -8.23
CA ILE A 156 -0.06 13.64 -7.69
C ILE A 156 -1.04 14.13 -6.63
N ARG A 157 -2.35 14.06 -6.86
CA ARG A 157 -3.35 14.48 -5.87
C ARG A 157 -3.28 13.64 -4.60
N VAL A 158 -3.07 12.32 -4.70
CA VAL A 158 -2.84 11.42 -3.58
C VAL A 158 -1.56 11.83 -2.85
N ASN A 159 -0.48 12.12 -3.57
CA ASN A 159 0.78 12.56 -2.99
C ASN A 159 0.62 13.84 -2.16
N ASP A 160 0.00 14.86 -2.73
CA ASP A 160 -0.16 16.15 -2.06
C ASP A 160 -0.97 16.02 -0.77
N PHE A 161 -2.05 15.24 -0.83
CA PHE A 161 -2.86 14.96 0.36
C PHE A 161 -2.08 14.19 1.42
N LEU A 162 -1.40 13.08 1.04
CA LEU A 162 -0.67 12.25 1.99
C LEU A 162 0.55 12.96 2.58
N CYS A 163 1.25 13.79 1.80
CA CYS A 163 2.34 14.62 2.31
C CYS A 163 1.85 15.57 3.41
N GLY A 164 0.73 16.24 3.20
CA GLY A 164 0.12 17.13 4.20
C GLY A 164 -0.35 16.36 5.44
N LEU A 165 -1.04 15.25 5.25
CA LEU A 165 -1.54 14.40 6.34
C LEU A 165 -0.39 13.88 7.22
N PHE A 166 0.62 13.27 6.61
CA PHE A 166 1.75 12.71 7.35
C PHE A 166 2.62 13.77 8.00
N ALA A 167 2.87 14.91 7.32
CA ALA A 167 3.58 16.04 7.92
C ALA A 167 2.86 16.59 9.15
N GLY A 168 1.53 16.67 9.13
CA GLY A 168 0.70 17.10 10.25
C GLY A 168 0.84 16.23 11.51
N ILE A 169 1.31 14.99 11.36
CA ILE A 169 1.57 14.06 12.47
C ILE A 169 3.06 13.77 12.69
N GLY A 170 3.94 14.61 12.14
CA GLY A 170 5.40 14.51 12.34
C GLY A 170 6.06 13.36 11.56
N ILE A 171 5.45 12.91 10.47
CA ILE A 171 5.99 11.86 9.59
C ILE A 171 6.30 12.47 8.22
N ARG A 172 7.46 12.14 7.67
CA ARG A 172 7.85 12.50 6.30
C ARG A 172 7.49 11.38 5.34
N LEU A 173 6.64 11.65 4.35
CA LEU A 173 6.38 10.74 3.25
C LEU A 173 7.52 10.85 2.22
N VAL A 174 8.37 9.86 2.18
CA VAL A 174 9.57 9.80 1.33
C VAL A 174 9.22 9.38 -0.09
N ASP A 175 8.58 8.24 -0.21
CA ASP A 175 8.01 7.70 -1.43
C ASP A 175 6.91 6.68 -1.10
N PHE A 176 6.12 6.33 -2.09
CA PHE A 176 5.11 5.28 -1.95
C PHE A 176 4.71 4.70 -3.31
N LYS A 177 4.18 3.48 -3.25
CA LYS A 177 3.66 2.74 -4.40
C LYS A 177 2.13 2.80 -4.41
N LEU A 178 1.57 3.02 -5.60
CA LEU A 178 0.14 2.91 -5.88
C LEU A 178 -0.10 1.86 -6.97
N GLU A 179 -1.26 1.23 -6.91
CA GLU A 179 -1.80 0.42 -7.98
C GLU A 179 -3.19 0.94 -8.37
N PHE A 180 -3.52 0.83 -9.63
CA PHE A 180 -4.79 1.29 -10.17
C PHE A 180 -5.50 0.14 -10.89
N GLY A 181 -6.80 0.26 -11.02
CA GLY A 181 -7.60 -0.71 -11.74
C GLY A 181 -8.76 -0.07 -12.48
N ARG A 182 -9.22 -0.76 -13.51
CA ARG A 182 -10.42 -0.41 -14.26
C ARG A 182 -11.65 -0.93 -13.53
N LEU A 183 -12.49 -0.02 -13.11
CA LEU A 183 -13.83 -0.36 -12.63
C LEU A 183 -14.79 -0.28 -13.80
N TRP A 184 -15.33 -1.42 -14.19
CA TRP A 184 -16.29 -1.52 -15.27
C TRP A 184 -17.71 -1.22 -14.76
N GLU A 185 -18.34 -0.23 -15.37
CA GLU A 185 -19.74 0.13 -15.16
C GLU A 185 -20.44 0.03 -16.52
N ASN A 186 -21.08 -1.13 -16.79
CA ASN A 186 -21.56 -1.53 -18.11
C ASN A 186 -20.41 -1.57 -19.14
N ASP A 187 -20.48 -0.77 -20.21
CA ASP A 187 -19.50 -0.73 -21.29
C ASP A 187 -18.39 0.31 -21.07
N PHE A 188 -18.40 1.01 -19.93
CA PHE A 188 -17.42 2.03 -19.60
C PHE A 188 -16.52 1.59 -18.45
N ALA A 189 -15.23 1.78 -18.63
CA ALA A 189 -14.26 1.61 -17.56
C ALA A 189 -13.79 2.97 -17.08
N ARG A 190 -13.65 3.12 -15.77
CA ARG A 190 -12.94 4.25 -15.18
C ARG A 190 -11.79 3.77 -14.32
N ILE A 191 -10.72 4.51 -14.32
CA ILE A 191 -9.57 4.24 -13.47
C ILE A 191 -9.90 4.64 -12.03
N ILE A 192 -9.63 3.73 -11.10
CA ILE A 192 -9.74 3.98 -9.66
C ILE A 192 -8.51 3.45 -8.93
N LEU A 193 -8.22 4.03 -7.78
CA LEU A 193 -7.14 3.58 -6.90
C LEU A 193 -7.49 2.23 -6.28
N ALA A 194 -6.53 1.31 -6.28
CA ALA A 194 -6.68 -0.07 -5.84
C ALA A 194 -5.53 -0.47 -4.89
N ASP A 195 -5.44 -1.75 -4.55
CA ASP A 195 -4.46 -2.38 -3.66
C ASP A 195 -4.55 -1.88 -2.21
N GLU A 196 -3.50 -1.31 -1.65
CA GLU A 196 -3.45 -0.74 -0.30
C GLU A 196 -2.58 0.51 -0.26
N ILE A 197 -2.82 1.37 0.73
CA ILE A 197 -1.85 2.39 1.18
C ILE A 197 -1.55 2.10 2.64
N SER A 198 -0.30 1.71 2.92
CA SER A 198 0.14 1.28 4.24
C SER A 198 1.66 1.40 4.37
N PRO A 199 2.24 1.20 5.56
CA PRO A 199 3.70 1.15 5.72
C PRO A 199 4.40 0.05 4.91
N ASP A 200 3.67 -0.91 4.33
CA ASP A 200 4.23 -1.90 3.39
C ASP A 200 4.58 -1.27 2.03
N GLY A 201 3.77 -0.33 1.57
CA GLY A 201 3.92 0.37 0.29
C GLY A 201 4.51 1.77 0.39
N CYS A 202 4.63 2.34 1.59
CA CYS A 202 5.16 3.68 1.83
C CYS A 202 6.50 3.64 2.54
N ARG A 203 7.42 4.58 2.20
CA ARG A 203 8.54 4.94 3.07
C ARG A 203 8.14 6.14 3.92
N LEU A 204 8.13 5.92 5.22
CA LEU A 204 7.68 6.85 6.23
C LEU A 204 8.81 7.08 7.24
N TRP A 205 9.31 8.31 7.32
CA TRP A 205 10.39 8.65 8.26
C TRP A 205 9.88 9.62 9.32
N ASP A 206 10.26 9.39 10.57
CA ASP A 206 10.03 10.35 11.64
C ASP A 206 10.75 11.66 11.30
N MET A 207 10.03 12.79 11.38
CA MET A 207 10.58 14.10 11.00
C MET A 207 11.62 14.62 11.98
N THR A 208 11.62 14.14 13.22
CA THR A 208 12.53 14.58 14.29
C THR A 208 13.76 13.70 14.37
N SER A 209 13.56 12.39 14.44
CA SER A 209 14.66 11.44 14.63
C SER A 209 15.23 10.90 13.32
N GLY A 210 14.51 10.98 12.20
CA GLY A 210 14.84 10.33 10.94
C GLY A 210 14.62 8.81 10.95
N GLU A 211 14.05 8.26 12.02
CA GLU A 211 13.76 6.83 12.12
C GLU A 211 12.78 6.37 11.04
N LYS A 212 13.03 5.16 10.54
CA LYS A 212 12.15 4.53 9.55
C LYS A 212 10.96 3.89 10.24
N LEU A 213 9.75 4.27 9.84
CA LEU A 213 8.48 3.80 10.41
C LEU A 213 7.73 2.86 9.45
N ASP A 214 8.45 2.19 8.58
CA ASP A 214 7.93 1.43 7.45
C ASP A 214 8.69 0.10 7.25
N LYS A 215 8.38 -0.58 6.15
CA LYS A 215 8.94 -1.89 5.78
C LYS A 215 10.47 -1.88 5.56
N ASP A 216 11.10 -0.72 5.45
CA ASP A 216 12.56 -0.66 5.35
C ASP A 216 13.24 -1.16 6.63
N ARG A 217 12.58 -1.14 7.79
CA ARG A 217 13.08 -1.82 9.00
C ARG A 217 13.29 -3.31 8.75
N PHE A 218 12.30 -3.98 8.15
CA PHE A 218 12.41 -5.39 7.77
C PHE A 218 13.43 -5.61 6.64
N ARG A 219 13.44 -4.75 5.62
CA ARG A 219 14.39 -4.86 4.50
C ARG A 219 15.84 -4.79 4.96
N ARG A 220 16.14 -3.95 5.96
CA ARG A 220 17.49 -3.60 6.42
C ARG A 220 17.88 -4.23 7.76
N ASP A 221 17.07 -5.15 8.30
CA ASP A 221 17.31 -5.82 9.58
C ASP A 221 17.47 -4.83 10.77
N LEU A 222 16.69 -3.77 10.81
CA LEU A 222 16.76 -2.76 11.84
C LEU A 222 16.03 -3.17 13.13
N GLY A 223 15.14 -4.17 13.04
CA GLY A 223 14.29 -4.60 14.14
C GLY A 223 13.19 -3.59 14.47
N GLY A 224 12.28 -3.93 15.39
CA GLY A 224 11.20 -3.04 15.83
C GLY A 224 10.16 -2.74 14.74
N GLU A 225 9.93 -3.68 13.83
CA GLU A 225 9.01 -3.50 12.71
C GLU A 225 7.56 -3.33 13.18
N ALA A 226 7.14 -4.16 14.15
CA ALA A 226 5.78 -4.11 14.67
C ALA A 226 5.51 -2.79 15.39
N GLU A 227 6.46 -2.33 16.18
CA GLU A 227 6.40 -1.06 16.91
C GLU A 227 6.34 0.13 15.96
N ALA A 228 7.11 0.09 14.85
CA ALA A 228 7.08 1.14 13.83
C ALA A 228 5.70 1.26 13.16
N TYR A 229 5.07 0.14 12.80
CA TYR A 229 3.71 0.14 12.24
C TYR A 229 2.67 0.60 13.26
N GLN A 230 2.83 0.23 14.54
CA GLN A 230 1.97 0.72 15.62
C GLN A 230 2.12 2.22 15.81
N GLU A 231 3.33 2.76 15.73
CA GLU A 231 3.58 4.20 15.86
C GLU A 231 2.90 5.00 14.74
N VAL A 232 2.95 4.52 13.49
CA VAL A 232 2.19 5.13 12.40
C VAL A 232 0.69 5.11 12.69
N ALA A 233 0.15 3.96 13.10
CA ALA A 233 -1.27 3.84 13.43
C ALA A 233 -1.67 4.72 14.63
N ARG A 234 -0.81 4.83 15.65
CA ARG A 234 -1.03 5.69 16.81
C ARG A 234 -1.08 7.17 16.43
N ARG A 235 -0.11 7.64 15.62
CA ARG A 235 -0.08 9.04 15.15
C ARG A 235 -1.27 9.38 14.25
N LEU A 236 -1.77 8.41 13.49
CA LEU A 236 -3.01 8.56 12.71
C LEU A 236 -4.29 8.53 13.59
N GLY A 237 -4.18 8.38 14.92
CA GLY A 237 -5.32 8.29 15.83
C GLY A 237 -6.09 6.98 15.75
N LEU A 238 -5.48 5.92 15.20
CA LEU A 238 -6.13 4.63 15.01
C LEU A 238 -5.97 3.68 16.20
N LEU A 239 -5.05 3.96 17.10
CA LEU A 239 -4.82 3.21 18.33
C LEU A 239 -5.04 4.13 19.53
N PRO A 240 -5.63 3.63 20.64
CA PRO A 240 -5.74 4.38 21.89
C PRO A 240 -4.36 4.78 22.42
N GLU A 241 -4.28 5.94 23.06
CA GLU A 241 -3.08 6.34 23.79
C GLU A 241 -2.86 5.38 24.97
N GLY A 242 -1.70 4.71 25.00
CA GLY A 242 -1.31 3.81 26.11
C GLY A 242 -1.49 2.32 25.86
N GLU A 243 -2.11 1.87 24.78
CA GLU A 243 -2.32 0.43 24.48
C GLU A 243 -1.34 -0.10 23.42
N THR A 244 -0.04 -0.03 23.67
CA THR A 244 0.97 -0.61 22.77
C THR A 244 0.94 -2.14 22.69
N ASN A 245 0.37 -2.84 23.69
CA ASN A 245 0.37 -4.31 23.74
C ASN A 245 -0.99 -4.96 23.43
N SER A 246 -2.13 -4.24 23.50
CA SER A 246 -3.44 -4.88 23.44
C SER A 246 -3.82 -5.41 22.04
N VAL A 247 -3.31 -4.83 20.95
CA VAL A 247 -3.61 -5.29 19.58
C VAL A 247 -2.84 -6.59 19.27
N LEU A 248 -1.63 -6.73 19.81
CA LEU A 248 -0.83 -7.96 19.69
C LEU A 248 -1.41 -9.08 20.54
N ASP A 249 -1.83 -8.78 21.78
CA ASP A 249 -2.44 -9.76 22.70
C ASP A 249 -3.74 -10.34 22.14
N LEU A 250 -4.58 -9.53 21.49
CA LEU A 250 -5.82 -9.99 20.86
C LEU A 250 -5.57 -10.89 19.64
N ALA A 251 -4.50 -10.65 18.89
CA ALA A 251 -4.12 -11.50 17.76
C ALA A 251 -3.56 -12.86 18.23
N GLU A 252 -2.73 -12.87 19.29
CA GLU A 252 -2.16 -14.10 19.85
C GLU A 252 -3.18 -14.98 20.59
N HIS A 253 -4.14 -14.39 21.30
CA HIS A 253 -5.18 -15.13 22.01
C HIS A 253 -6.13 -15.92 21.10
N ARG A 254 -6.34 -15.47 19.86
CA ARG A 254 -7.15 -16.20 18.87
C ARG A 254 -6.38 -17.31 18.15
N GLN A 255 -5.07 -17.20 17.96
CA GLN A 255 -4.27 -18.31 17.41
C GLN A 255 -4.17 -19.50 18.38
N LYS A 256 -4.20 -19.25 19.69
CA LYS A 256 -4.15 -20.32 20.72
C LYS A 256 -5.50 -21.04 20.94
N ARG A 257 -6.62 -20.46 20.50
CA ARG A 257 -7.97 -21.09 20.63
C ARG A 257 -8.44 -21.84 19.37
N GLY A 258 -7.64 -21.87 18.32
CA GLY A 258 -7.94 -22.53 17.04
C GLY A 258 -7.13 -23.82 16.79
N LYS A 259 -6.51 -24.39 17.82
CA LYS A 259 -5.87 -25.71 17.77
C LYS A 259 -6.72 -26.75 18.50
#